data_f5562ddba714e2dd575dbf32fe08f2e1
#
_entry.id   f5562ddba714e2dd575dbf32fe08f2e1
#
_cell.length_a   1.000
_cell.length_b   1.000
_cell.length_c   1.000
_cell.angle_alpha   90.00
_cell.angle_beta   90.00
_cell.angle_gamma   90.00
#
_symmetry.space_group_name_H-M   'P 1'
#
loop_
_entity.id
_entity.type
_entity.pdbx_description
1 polymer ?
#
loop_
_entity_poly.entity_id
_entity_poly.type
_entity_poly.pdbx_seq_one_letter_code
_entity_poly.pdbx_strand_id
1 'polypeptide(L)'
;MEEKNYEAIVEAILFTMGESVELEKIAAALELDKKETKKIIENLMKEYEKPSIGMKIIELDGAYQMCTKSEMYEYLIRIAKQPKKHVLTDVLLETLSIIAYKQPITKVEIEKIRGVSCDHAVNKLDRKSVV
;
A
#
# COMPACT_ATOMS: atom_id res chain seq x y z
N MET A 1 -16.99 -8.62 -27.09
CA MET A 1 -16.57 -8.81 -25.89
C MET A 1 -15.86 -7.66 -25.36
N GLU A 2 -16.10 -7.30 -24.20
CA GLU A 2 -15.51 -6.20 -23.71
C GLU A 2 -14.12 -6.41 -23.37
N GLU A 3 -13.31 -5.46 -23.44
CA GLU A 3 -11.99 -5.57 -23.04
C GLU A 3 -11.95 -5.62 -21.59
N LYS A 4 -11.06 -6.38 -21.03
CA LYS A 4 -10.96 -6.43 -19.60
C LYS A 4 -10.30 -5.17 -19.13
N ASN A 5 -10.74 -4.68 -18.03
CA ASN A 5 -10.14 -3.51 -17.43
C ASN A 5 -9.04 -3.99 -16.51
N TYR A 6 -7.85 -4.19 -17.06
CA TYR A 6 -6.75 -4.72 -16.29
C TYR A 6 -6.32 -3.79 -15.15
N GLU A 7 -6.45 -2.51 -15.35
CA GLU A 7 -6.06 -1.60 -14.27
C GLU A 7 -6.97 -1.75 -13.06
N ALA A 8 -8.25 -1.95 -13.31
CA ALA A 8 -9.19 -2.16 -12.22
C ALA A 8 -8.89 -3.47 -11.49
N ILE A 9 -8.46 -4.48 -12.23
CA ILE A 9 -8.14 -5.75 -11.61
C ILE A 9 -6.90 -5.60 -10.74
N VAL A 10 -5.88 -4.90 -11.23
CA VAL A 10 -4.68 -4.68 -10.45
C VAL A 10 -5.01 -3.90 -9.19
N GLU A 11 -5.84 -2.88 -9.34
CA GLU A 11 -6.23 -2.08 -8.19
C GLU A 11 -6.89 -2.96 -7.13
N ALA A 12 -7.80 -3.82 -7.56
CA ALA A 12 -8.50 -4.70 -6.62
C ALA A 12 -7.54 -5.67 -5.95
N ILE A 13 -6.57 -6.18 -6.70
CA ILE A 13 -5.60 -7.08 -6.14
C ILE A 13 -4.76 -6.39 -5.08
N LEU A 14 -4.25 -5.22 -5.39
CA LEU A 14 -3.39 -4.53 -4.45
C LEU A 14 -4.14 -4.09 -3.21
N PHE A 15 -5.38 -3.67 -3.38
CA PHE A 15 -6.16 -3.26 -2.23
C PHE A 15 -6.47 -4.45 -1.34
N THR A 16 -6.86 -5.56 -1.95
CA THR A 16 -7.26 -6.72 -1.18
C THR A 16 -6.10 -7.39 -0.47
N MET A 17 -4.95 -7.45 -1.11
CA MET A 17 -3.82 -8.13 -0.50
C MET A 17 -3.24 -7.36 0.67
N GLY A 18 -3.31 -6.04 0.62
CA GLY A 18 -2.84 -5.25 1.72
C GLY A 18 -1.34 -5.32 2.00
N GLU A 19 -0.58 -5.91 1.15
CA GLU A 19 0.86 -5.97 1.33
C GLU A 19 1.45 -6.04 -0.07
N SER A 20 2.76 -6.05 -0.19
CA SER A 20 3.36 -6.02 -1.51
C SER A 20 3.08 -7.32 -2.25
N VAL A 21 2.85 -7.21 -3.53
CA VAL A 21 2.53 -8.36 -4.36
C VAL A 21 3.53 -8.37 -5.50
N GLU A 22 4.18 -9.50 -5.70
CA GLU A 22 5.20 -9.61 -6.73
C GLU A 22 4.64 -9.50 -8.13
N LEU A 23 5.40 -8.91 -9.01
CA LEU A 23 4.97 -8.72 -10.38
C LEU A 23 4.55 -10.04 -11.01
N GLU A 24 5.28 -11.10 -10.74
CA GLU A 24 4.96 -12.40 -11.33
C GLU A 24 3.58 -12.87 -10.92
N LYS A 25 3.21 -12.61 -9.69
CA LYS A 25 1.90 -13.04 -9.22
C LYS A 25 0.79 -12.24 -9.86
N ILE A 26 1.03 -10.96 -10.04
CA ILE A 26 0.03 -10.13 -10.68
C ILE A 26 -0.11 -10.55 -12.14
N ALA A 27 1.02 -10.78 -12.80
CA ALA A 27 0.98 -11.20 -14.20
C ALA A 27 0.24 -12.51 -14.36
N ALA A 28 0.46 -13.44 -13.45
CA ALA A 28 -0.23 -14.72 -13.51
C ALA A 28 -1.74 -14.53 -13.34
N ALA A 29 -2.13 -13.65 -12.45
CA ALA A 29 -3.54 -13.40 -12.23
C ALA A 29 -4.19 -12.77 -13.47
N LEU A 30 -3.45 -11.94 -14.18
CA LEU A 30 -4.00 -11.31 -15.38
C LEU A 30 -3.83 -12.20 -16.61
N GLU A 31 -3.03 -13.24 -16.47
CA GLU A 31 -2.71 -14.12 -17.58
C GLU A 31 -2.01 -13.34 -18.68
N LEU A 32 -1.09 -12.47 -18.27
CA LEU A 32 -0.31 -11.68 -19.20
C LEU A 32 1.16 -11.88 -18.87
N ASP A 33 2.05 -11.48 -19.76
CA ASP A 33 3.46 -11.61 -19.46
C ASP A 33 3.86 -10.44 -18.54
N LYS A 34 5.07 -10.52 -18.01
CA LYS A 34 5.50 -9.52 -17.05
C LYS A 34 5.65 -8.13 -17.66
N LYS A 35 6.08 -8.08 -18.90
CA LYS A 35 6.29 -6.82 -19.54
C LYS A 35 4.98 -6.06 -19.71
N GLU A 36 3.96 -6.75 -20.17
CA GLU A 36 2.68 -6.13 -20.33
C GLU A 36 2.09 -5.75 -19.01
N THR A 37 2.22 -6.62 -18.02
CA THR A 37 1.67 -6.37 -16.70
C THR A 37 2.34 -5.14 -16.09
N LYS A 38 3.66 -5.02 -16.25
CA LYS A 38 4.36 -3.88 -15.70
C LYS A 38 3.86 -2.59 -16.32
N LYS A 39 3.58 -2.61 -17.61
CA LYS A 39 3.09 -1.43 -18.26
C LYS A 39 1.74 -1.03 -17.73
N ILE A 40 0.86 -2.00 -17.50
CA ILE A 40 -0.44 -1.73 -16.95
C ILE A 40 -0.32 -1.12 -15.56
N ILE A 41 0.57 -1.68 -14.74
CA ILE A 41 0.75 -1.15 -13.40
C ILE A 41 1.30 0.27 -13.44
N GLU A 42 2.23 0.52 -14.34
CA GLU A 42 2.79 1.87 -14.45
C GLU A 42 1.76 2.88 -14.88
N ASN A 43 0.83 2.47 -15.75
CA ASN A 43 -0.23 3.37 -16.16
C ASN A 43 -1.15 3.65 -14.96
N LEU A 44 -1.41 2.64 -14.16
CA LEU A 44 -2.24 2.81 -13.00
C LEU A 44 -1.55 3.73 -11.99
N MET A 45 -0.24 3.58 -11.84
CA MET A 45 0.51 4.43 -10.93
C MET A 45 0.42 5.89 -11.36
N LYS A 46 0.41 6.13 -12.64
CA LYS A 46 0.28 7.48 -13.13
C LYS A 46 -1.10 8.04 -12.83
N GLU A 47 -2.13 7.21 -12.95
CA GLU A 47 -3.47 7.66 -12.66
C GLU A 47 -3.58 8.05 -11.20
N TYR A 48 -2.84 7.36 -10.34
CA TYR A 48 -2.92 7.65 -8.92
C TYR A 48 -2.10 8.88 -8.52
N GLU A 49 -1.43 9.52 -9.47
CA GLU A 49 -0.70 10.74 -9.15
C GLU A 49 -1.63 11.95 -9.06
N LYS A 50 -2.87 11.79 -9.44
CA LYS A 50 -3.79 12.90 -9.38
C LYS A 50 -3.99 13.38 -7.95
N PRO A 51 -4.03 14.70 -7.72
CA PRO A 51 -4.18 15.21 -6.36
C PRO A 51 -5.47 14.80 -5.68
N SER A 52 -6.47 14.45 -6.47
CA SER A 52 -7.75 14.05 -5.88
C SER A 52 -7.74 12.63 -5.34
N ILE A 53 -6.65 11.91 -5.53
CA ILE A 53 -6.58 10.54 -5.05
C ILE A 53 -5.64 10.48 -3.88
N GLY A 54 -6.08 9.89 -2.80
CA GLY A 54 -5.27 9.83 -1.58
C GLY A 54 -4.34 8.63 -1.47
N MET A 55 -4.39 7.74 -2.45
CA MET A 55 -3.57 6.54 -2.41
C MET A 55 -2.50 6.60 -3.48
N LYS A 56 -1.51 5.76 -3.36
CA LYS A 56 -0.48 5.64 -4.38
C LYS A 56 -0.03 4.19 -4.41
N ILE A 57 0.69 3.83 -5.44
CA ILE A 57 1.21 2.48 -5.57
C ILE A 57 2.71 2.62 -5.64
N ILE A 58 3.42 1.88 -4.82
CA ILE A 58 4.88 1.93 -4.80
C ILE A 58 5.45 0.60 -5.25
N GLU A 59 6.68 0.64 -5.71
CA GLU A 59 7.36 -0.55 -6.13
C GLU A 59 8.44 -0.89 -5.11
N LEU A 60 8.45 -2.13 -4.64
CA LEU A 60 9.42 -2.56 -3.66
C LEU A 60 10.09 -3.81 -4.18
N ASP A 61 11.28 -3.66 -4.76
CA ASP A 61 12.04 -4.81 -5.25
C ASP A 61 11.23 -5.73 -6.16
N GLY A 62 10.62 -5.20 -7.14
CA GLY A 62 9.88 -6.03 -8.09
C GLY A 62 8.49 -6.40 -7.62
N ALA A 63 8.07 -5.86 -6.52
CA ALA A 63 6.72 -6.08 -6.03
C ALA A 63 6.04 -4.73 -5.91
N TYR A 64 4.72 -4.72 -5.85
CA TYR A 64 3.98 -3.47 -5.79
C TYR A 64 3.04 -3.46 -4.60
N GLN A 65 2.84 -2.31 -4.03
CA GLN A 65 1.98 -2.21 -2.86
C GLN A 65 1.22 -0.90 -2.90
N MET A 66 -0.04 -0.92 -2.50
CA MET A 66 -0.85 0.27 -2.44
C MET A 66 -0.72 0.90 -1.07
N CYS A 67 -0.49 2.20 -1.03
CA CYS A 67 -0.30 2.92 0.22
C CYS A 67 -0.99 4.25 0.15
N THR A 68 -1.09 4.94 1.26
CA THR A 68 -1.63 6.29 1.24
C THR A 68 -0.54 7.24 0.84
N LYS A 69 -0.92 8.38 0.34
CA LYS A 69 0.04 9.43 0.07
C LYS A 69 0.36 10.12 1.39
N SER A 70 1.59 10.57 1.52
CA SER A 70 2.02 11.15 2.78
C SER A 70 1.21 12.39 3.17
N GLU A 71 0.62 13.05 2.21
CA GLU A 71 -0.17 14.24 2.54
C GLU A 71 -1.41 13.90 3.35
N MET A 72 -1.81 12.63 3.33
CA MET A 72 -3.01 12.23 4.03
C MET A 72 -2.78 11.81 5.46
N TYR A 73 -1.52 11.53 5.85
CA TYR A 73 -1.39 10.84 7.09
C TYR A 73 -1.67 11.62 8.36
N GLU A 74 -1.63 12.90 8.32
CA GLU A 74 -2.00 13.61 9.54
C GLU A 74 -3.46 13.29 9.90
N TYR A 75 -4.30 13.04 8.90
CA TYR A 75 -5.68 12.70 9.17
C TYR A 75 -5.82 11.25 9.61
N LEU A 76 -5.00 10.39 9.02
CA LEU A 76 -5.03 8.98 9.39
C LEU A 76 -4.53 8.79 10.82
N ILE A 77 -3.54 9.57 11.22
CA ILE A 77 -3.01 9.48 12.55
C ILE A 77 -4.04 9.93 13.57
N ARG A 78 -4.85 10.90 13.24
CA ARG A 78 -5.88 11.34 14.16
C ARG A 78 -6.85 10.20 14.47
N ILE A 79 -7.17 9.41 13.47
CA ILE A 79 -8.06 8.30 13.68
C ILE A 79 -7.34 7.21 14.45
N ALA A 80 -6.09 6.94 14.12
CA ALA A 80 -5.34 5.89 14.77
C ALA A 80 -5.11 6.16 16.25
N LYS A 81 -5.10 7.42 16.64
CA LYS A 81 -4.86 7.74 18.01
C LYS A 81 -6.09 7.78 18.88
N GLN A 82 -7.23 7.56 18.31
CA GLN A 82 -8.43 7.58 19.10
C GLN A 82 -8.53 6.34 19.95
N PRO A 83 -8.93 6.50 21.15
CA PRO A 83 -8.96 5.41 22.08
C PRO A 83 -9.70 4.18 21.67
N LYS A 84 -10.74 4.33 20.97
CA LYS A 84 -11.42 3.18 20.65
C LYS A 84 -11.18 2.64 19.40
N LYS A 85 -10.33 2.88 18.89
CA LYS A 85 -10.13 2.56 17.71
C LYS A 85 -9.73 1.38 17.26
N HIS A 86 -9.56 0.60 17.70
CA HIS A 86 -9.23 -0.56 17.29
C HIS A 86 -9.93 -0.94 16.09
N VAL A 87 -10.64 -0.20 15.59
CA VAL A 87 -11.37 -0.57 14.44
C VAL A 87 -10.57 -0.31 13.23
N LEU A 88 -9.32 -0.07 13.35
CA LEU A 88 -8.52 0.15 12.19
C LEU A 88 -8.42 -1.14 11.41
N THR A 89 -8.64 -1.08 10.13
CA THR A 89 -8.58 -2.26 9.31
C THR A 89 -7.15 -2.50 8.90
N ASP A 90 -6.86 -3.68 8.42
CA ASP A 90 -5.53 -4.00 7.96
C ASP A 90 -5.12 -3.06 6.84
N VAL A 91 -6.03 -2.68 6.00
CA VAL A 91 -5.72 -1.78 4.91
C VAL A 91 -5.23 -0.44 5.43
N LEU A 92 -5.93 0.12 6.41
CA LEU A 92 -5.52 1.38 6.97
C LEU A 92 -4.16 1.26 7.63
N LEU A 93 -3.95 0.18 8.35
CA LEU A 93 -2.69 0.01 9.02
C LEU A 93 -1.57 -0.20 8.05
N GLU A 94 -1.87 -0.86 6.96
CA GLU A 94 -0.90 -1.06 5.93
C GLU A 94 -0.42 0.26 5.39
N THR A 95 -1.34 1.19 5.17
CA THR A 95 -0.97 2.47 4.63
C THR A 95 -0.21 3.31 5.63
N LEU A 96 -0.45 3.09 6.90
CA LEU A 96 0.25 3.84 7.91
C LEU A 96 1.72 3.45 8.01
N SER A 97 2.06 2.30 7.48
CA SER A 97 3.43 1.84 7.57
C SER A 97 4.39 2.78 6.86
N ILE A 98 3.95 3.40 5.80
CA ILE A 98 4.82 4.30 5.06
C ILE A 98 5.03 5.57 5.87
N ILE A 99 4.03 5.93 6.62
CA ILE A 99 4.10 7.14 7.38
C ILE A 99 5.01 6.99 8.56
N ALA A 100 5.05 5.84 9.15
CA ALA A 100 5.86 5.59 10.31
C ALA A 100 7.31 5.98 10.09
N TYR A 101 7.74 5.96 8.87
CA TYR A 101 9.11 6.30 8.58
C TYR A 101 9.36 7.78 8.80
N LYS A 102 8.43 8.61 8.49
CA LYS A 102 8.60 10.03 8.62
C LYS A 102 7.99 10.62 9.85
N GLN A 103 7.16 9.90 10.50
CA GLN A 103 6.48 10.41 11.66
C GLN A 103 6.94 9.70 12.89
N PRO A 104 6.79 10.29 14.04
CA PRO A 104 7.20 9.65 15.28
C PRO A 104 6.19 8.57 15.72
N ILE A 105 5.74 7.79 14.81
CA ILE A 105 4.89 6.68 15.16
C ILE A 105 5.78 5.47 15.08
N THR A 106 5.97 4.77 16.15
CA THR A 106 6.88 3.65 16.16
C THR A 106 6.25 2.45 15.51
N LYS A 107 7.08 1.51 15.12
CA LYS A 107 6.61 0.29 14.54
C LYS A 107 5.74 -0.44 15.55
N VAL A 108 6.11 -0.39 16.80
CA VAL A 108 5.34 -1.05 17.85
C VAL A 108 3.93 -0.47 17.91
N GLU A 109 3.80 0.81 17.81
CA GLU A 109 2.49 1.42 17.86
C GLU A 109 1.64 1.01 16.68
N ILE A 110 2.25 0.92 15.53
CA ILE A 110 1.52 0.50 14.35
C ILE A 110 1.08 -0.95 14.50
N GLU A 111 1.97 -1.78 14.98
CA GLU A 111 1.62 -3.19 15.15
C GLU A 111 0.54 -3.41 16.17
N LYS A 112 0.52 -2.54 17.15
CA LYS A 112 -0.48 -2.69 18.16
C LYS A 112 -1.83 -2.39 17.58
N ILE A 113 -1.91 -1.40 16.76
CA ILE A 113 -3.13 -1.01 16.18
C ILE A 113 -3.56 -2.04 15.16
N ARG A 114 -2.71 -2.54 14.44
CA ARG A 114 -3.11 -3.33 13.40
C ARG A 114 -2.53 -4.67 13.51
N GLY A 115 -2.42 -5.31 12.99
CA GLY A 115 -2.02 -6.53 13.02
C GLY A 115 -0.84 -6.63 12.28
N VAL A 116 -0.73 -6.63 11.25
CA VAL A 116 0.36 -6.81 10.59
C VAL A 116 0.68 -6.39 9.42
N SER A 117 0.28 -6.70 8.54
CA SER A 117 0.49 -6.41 7.34
C SER A 117 1.53 -5.57 6.89
N CYS A 118 1.76 -4.75 6.31
CA CYS A 118 2.77 -4.04 5.69
C CYS A 118 4.05 -4.14 6.44
N ASP A 119 4.27 -5.20 7.13
CA ASP A 119 5.47 -5.39 7.86
C ASP A 119 6.65 -5.29 6.96
N HIS A 120 6.54 -5.72 5.74
CA HIS A 120 7.67 -5.68 4.85
C HIS A 120 8.22 -4.28 4.71
N ALA A 121 7.37 -3.34 4.42
CA ALA A 121 7.82 -1.96 4.26
C ALA A 121 8.22 -1.36 5.59
N VAL A 122 7.47 -1.61 6.62
CA VAL A 122 7.78 -1.07 7.92
C VAL A 122 9.10 -1.60 8.43
N ASN A 123 9.36 -2.86 8.28
CA ASN A 123 10.59 -3.44 8.76
C ASN A 123 11.79 -2.88 8.02
N LYS A 124 11.67 -2.63 6.75
CA LYS A 124 12.75 -2.07 6.03
C LYS A 124 13.07 -0.69 6.51
N LEU A 125 12.07 0.07 6.81
CA LEU A 125 12.27 1.42 7.25
C LEU A 125 12.77 1.45 8.68
N ASP A 126 12.26 0.56 9.50
CA ASP A 126 12.65 0.52 10.87
C ASP A 126 14.10 0.17 11.06
N ARG A 127 14.66 -0.60 10.23
CA ARG A 127 16.04 -0.94 10.38
C ARG A 127 16.93 0.24 10.21
N LYS A 128 16.44 1.24 9.49
CA LYS A 128 17.24 2.40 9.29
C LYS A 128 16.97 3.45 10.29
N SER A 129 15.82 3.51 10.84
CA SER A 129 15.56 4.54 11.78
C SER A 129 14.90 3.83 12.89
N VAL A 130 15.13 4.16 14.00
CA VAL A 130 14.55 3.56 15.12
C VAL A 130 13.31 4.25 15.34
N VAL A 131 12.36 3.95 14.82
CA VAL A 131 11.14 4.69 14.93
C VAL A 131 10.46 4.59 16.25
#